data_a02d40efee7940f91588be07e9f9b606
#
_entry.id   a02d40efee7940f91588be07e9f9b606
#
_cell.length_a   1.000
_cell.length_b   1.000
_cell.length_c   1.000
_cell.angle_alpha   90.00
_cell.angle_beta   90.00
_cell.angle_gamma   90.00
#
_symmetry.space_group_name_H-M   'P 1'
#
loop_
_entity.id
_entity.type
_entity.pdbx_description
1 polymer ?
#
loop_
_entity_poly.entity_id
_entity_poly.type
_entity_poly.pdbx_seq_one_letter_code
_entity_poly.pdbx_strand_id
1 'polypeptide(L)'
;MSTTVYIAVHGGAGCHGVASEQNVKSALKRACAQALQHSSLHDSSAISVVERAISLLEDDEYLNAGYGSNLTIDGIVECDAAVMDGLSGDFGSVGALSGVKNPIQLASAVLRHSRAPDSLGRIRPMTLVASGAHAFASSQGIQTIIPNEMVSPRAIREWQKWKSRLDHPANYDQESLPQDAMQDTVGAVAWDNEGNLAAGVSSGGLLLKYSGRIGEAAVYGAGCWAQQSLSKRYGMACSISGAGEHIIRSGLARILGEALQSPESDGGEVDIHQVLLQVFNQKFSEPLHQRGELMPNAGVLLLTKERGEDDEAVPRLWCAFTTESMAVAYASTRKPSPKVSILRRPASTSAVDAGKSSVYITALPIHR
;
A
#
# COMPACT_ATOMS: atom_id res chain seq x y z
N MET A 1 0.70 7.82 -29.77
CA MET A 1 0.88 7.07 -28.50
C MET A 1 -0.25 7.47 -27.55
N SER A 2 -0.86 6.54 -26.88
CA SER A 2 -2.00 6.83 -26.00
C SER A 2 -1.53 7.60 -24.76
N THR A 3 -2.00 8.81 -24.58
CA THR A 3 -1.76 9.69 -23.42
C THR A 3 -2.61 9.26 -22.20
N THR A 4 -2.78 7.96 -21.97
CA THR A 4 -3.70 7.47 -20.94
C THR A 4 -2.96 7.28 -19.63
N VAL A 5 -3.44 7.93 -18.58
CA VAL A 5 -3.03 7.70 -17.19
C VAL A 5 -3.94 6.64 -16.57
N TYR A 6 -3.35 5.68 -15.88
CA TYR A 6 -4.05 4.66 -15.10
C TYR A 6 -3.71 4.81 -13.62
N ILE A 7 -4.70 4.65 -12.78
CA ILE A 7 -4.57 4.66 -11.31
C ILE A 7 -5.35 3.50 -10.71
N ALA A 8 -4.76 2.83 -9.74
CA ALA A 8 -5.47 1.92 -8.86
C ALA A 8 -5.05 2.16 -7.42
N VAL A 9 -5.99 2.07 -6.50
CA VAL A 9 -5.78 2.25 -5.06
C VAL A 9 -6.36 1.07 -4.29
N HIS A 10 -5.82 0.81 -3.10
CA HIS A 10 -6.42 -0.11 -2.13
C HIS A 10 -6.65 0.58 -0.79
N GLY A 11 -7.67 0.13 -0.10
CA GLY A 11 -7.99 0.50 1.29
C GLY A 11 -7.69 -0.63 2.27
N GLY A 12 -6.74 -1.50 1.89
CA GLY A 12 -6.22 -2.57 2.71
C GLY A 12 -6.72 -3.98 2.38
N ALA A 13 -5.95 -4.95 2.85
CA ALA A 13 -6.28 -6.37 2.84
C ALA A 13 -6.49 -6.84 4.30
N GLY A 14 -7.73 -7.14 4.66
CA GLY A 14 -8.12 -7.45 6.02
C GLY A 14 -9.55 -7.98 6.10
N CYS A 15 -10.31 -7.52 7.06
CA CYS A 15 -11.75 -7.78 7.20
C CYS A 15 -12.53 -6.47 7.06
N HIS A 16 -13.21 -6.30 5.93
CA HIS A 16 -14.07 -5.14 5.70
C HIS A 16 -15.49 -5.44 6.13
N GLY A 17 -15.87 -4.96 7.32
CA GLY A 17 -17.22 -5.12 7.88
C GLY A 17 -18.27 -4.38 7.04
N VAL A 18 -19.49 -4.93 6.99
CA VAL A 18 -20.63 -4.37 6.23
C VAL A 18 -20.94 -2.92 6.63
N ALA A 19 -20.76 -2.58 7.90
CA ALA A 19 -21.08 -1.25 8.44
C ALA A 19 -20.17 -0.13 7.89
N SER A 20 -18.88 -0.42 7.60
CA SER A 20 -17.91 0.55 7.07
C SER A 20 -17.77 0.48 5.54
N GLU A 21 -18.31 -0.54 4.90
CA GLU A 21 -18.11 -0.83 3.48
C GLU A 21 -18.39 0.37 2.56
N GLN A 22 -19.51 1.05 2.78
CA GLN A 22 -19.92 2.19 1.95
C GLN A 22 -18.97 3.38 2.11
N ASN A 23 -18.48 3.63 3.32
CA ASN A 23 -17.52 4.70 3.60
C ASN A 23 -16.17 4.42 2.93
N VAL A 24 -15.65 3.21 3.08
CA VAL A 24 -14.42 2.76 2.41
C VAL A 24 -14.56 2.88 0.89
N LYS A 25 -15.64 2.38 0.30
CA LYS A 25 -15.89 2.51 -1.16
C LYS A 25 -15.92 3.98 -1.60
N SER A 26 -16.54 4.85 -0.83
CA SER A 26 -16.66 6.29 -1.13
C SER A 26 -15.29 6.97 -1.08
N ALA A 27 -14.43 6.64 -0.09
CA ALA A 27 -13.08 7.15 0.03
C ALA A 27 -12.21 6.73 -1.16
N LEU A 28 -12.21 5.44 -1.51
CA LEU A 28 -11.45 4.92 -2.66
C LEU A 28 -11.89 5.54 -3.98
N LYS A 29 -13.21 5.68 -4.18
CA LYS A 29 -13.78 6.32 -5.37
C LYS A 29 -13.31 7.76 -5.51
N ARG A 30 -13.38 8.52 -4.40
CA ARG A 30 -12.94 9.92 -4.36
C ARG A 30 -11.45 10.04 -4.67
N ALA A 31 -10.61 9.19 -4.06
CA ALA A 31 -9.17 9.19 -4.28
C ALA A 31 -8.80 8.96 -5.75
N CYS A 32 -9.35 7.93 -6.40
CA CYS A 32 -9.14 7.68 -7.82
C CYS A 32 -9.59 8.85 -8.71
N ALA A 33 -10.81 9.35 -8.49
CA ALA A 33 -11.37 10.41 -9.33
C ALA A 33 -10.56 11.70 -9.24
N GLN A 34 -10.21 12.13 -8.01
CA GLN A 34 -9.46 13.36 -7.80
C GLN A 34 -7.99 13.24 -8.22
N ALA A 35 -7.36 12.06 -8.09
CA ALA A 35 -6.00 11.84 -8.60
C ALA A 35 -5.95 11.95 -10.13
N LEU A 36 -6.93 11.40 -10.84
CA LEU A 36 -7.03 11.58 -12.30
C LEU A 36 -7.33 13.02 -12.71
N GLN A 37 -8.19 13.72 -11.98
CA GLN A 37 -8.44 15.14 -12.23
C GLN A 37 -7.16 15.97 -12.03
N HIS A 38 -6.39 15.68 -10.98
CA HIS A 38 -5.10 16.31 -10.72
C HIS A 38 -4.11 16.07 -11.88
N SER A 39 -4.00 14.83 -12.37
CA SER A 39 -3.10 14.49 -13.47
C SER A 39 -3.42 15.24 -14.77
N SER A 40 -4.67 15.60 -14.98
CA SER A 40 -5.12 16.33 -16.17
C SER A 40 -4.87 17.84 -16.09
N LEU A 41 -4.77 18.38 -14.87
CA LEU A 41 -4.71 19.84 -14.63
C LEU A 41 -3.31 20.33 -14.23
N HIS A 42 -2.48 19.47 -13.64
CA HIS A 42 -1.22 19.88 -13.00
C HIS A 42 -0.04 19.03 -13.44
N ASP A 43 0.17 17.86 -12.79
CA ASP A 43 1.29 16.96 -13.02
C ASP A 43 0.78 15.55 -13.27
N SER A 44 1.05 15.03 -14.48
CA SER A 44 0.63 13.70 -14.91
C SER A 44 1.62 12.60 -14.57
N SER A 45 2.77 12.92 -13.92
CA SER A 45 3.76 11.91 -13.56
C SER A 45 3.16 10.85 -12.61
N ALA A 46 3.57 9.58 -12.80
CA ALA A 46 3.05 8.48 -12.00
C ALA A 46 3.24 8.70 -10.49
N ILE A 47 4.37 9.30 -10.08
CA ILE A 47 4.63 9.66 -8.68
C ILE A 47 3.60 10.67 -8.17
N SER A 48 3.34 11.75 -8.91
CA SER A 48 2.38 12.79 -8.52
C SER A 48 0.97 12.22 -8.39
N VAL A 49 0.57 11.33 -9.30
CA VAL A 49 -0.72 10.64 -9.26
C VAL A 49 -0.84 9.74 -8.02
N VAL A 50 0.20 8.96 -7.70
CA VAL A 50 0.27 8.12 -6.49
C VAL A 50 0.23 8.97 -5.22
N GLU A 51 1.07 10.00 -5.13
CA GLU A 51 1.12 10.94 -4.00
C GLU A 51 -0.25 11.56 -3.76
N ARG A 52 -0.91 12.05 -4.82
CA ARG A 52 -2.24 12.68 -4.71
C ARG A 52 -3.31 11.69 -4.26
N ALA A 53 -3.32 10.48 -4.82
CA ALA A 53 -4.28 9.46 -4.45
C ALA A 53 -4.15 9.06 -2.98
N ILE A 54 -2.93 8.80 -2.51
CA ILE A 54 -2.69 8.39 -1.12
C ILE A 54 -2.96 9.54 -0.14
N SER A 55 -2.61 10.79 -0.47
CA SER A 55 -2.95 11.94 0.38
C SER A 55 -4.46 12.04 0.65
N LEU A 56 -5.28 11.72 -0.36
CA LEU A 56 -6.75 11.71 -0.21
C LEU A 56 -7.26 10.54 0.62
N LEU A 57 -6.54 9.41 0.63
CA LEU A 57 -6.84 8.28 1.50
C LEU A 57 -6.41 8.57 2.95
N GLU A 58 -5.28 9.25 3.15
CA GLU A 58 -4.80 9.71 4.47
C GLU A 58 -5.74 10.73 5.14
N ASP A 59 -6.50 11.48 4.34
CA ASP A 59 -7.48 12.45 4.85
C ASP A 59 -8.80 11.79 5.32
N ASP A 60 -8.98 10.47 5.14
CA ASP A 60 -10.24 9.76 5.44
C ASP A 60 -10.17 9.00 6.77
N GLU A 61 -11.15 9.23 7.66
CA GLU A 61 -11.18 8.61 8.99
C GLU A 61 -11.45 7.08 8.98
N TYR A 62 -11.97 6.54 7.88
CA TYR A 62 -12.31 5.11 7.76
C TYR A 62 -11.16 4.24 7.28
N LEU A 63 -10.01 4.85 6.93
CA LEU A 63 -8.82 4.16 6.44
C LEU A 63 -7.67 4.29 7.44
N ASN A 64 -6.88 3.23 7.61
CA ASN A 64 -5.77 3.24 8.57
C ASN A 64 -4.51 3.87 7.97
N ALA A 65 -4.57 5.17 7.73
CA ALA A 65 -3.46 6.02 7.30
C ALA A 65 -3.78 7.49 7.63
N GLY A 66 -2.77 8.31 7.91
CA GLY A 66 -2.98 9.74 8.18
C GLY A 66 -3.98 9.98 9.31
N TYR A 67 -5.05 10.74 9.02
CA TYR A 67 -6.09 11.09 9.99
C TYR A 67 -6.89 9.89 10.55
N GLY A 68 -7.05 8.82 9.75
CA GLY A 68 -7.77 7.61 10.17
C GLY A 68 -6.92 6.56 10.87
N SER A 69 -5.66 6.87 11.16
CA SER A 69 -4.68 5.92 11.70
C SER A 69 -5.08 5.31 13.03
N ASN A 70 -4.72 4.03 13.19
CA ASN A 70 -4.65 3.39 14.49
C ASN A 70 -3.70 4.14 15.43
N LEU A 71 -4.01 4.12 16.73
CA LEU A 71 -3.19 4.79 17.74
C LEU A 71 -2.17 3.83 18.36
N THR A 72 -1.02 4.38 18.73
CA THR A 72 -0.03 3.69 19.56
C THR A 72 -0.60 3.35 20.94
N ILE A 73 0.12 2.57 21.72
CA ILE A 73 -0.25 2.26 23.11
C ILE A 73 -0.41 3.53 23.98
N ASP A 74 0.26 4.62 23.59
CA ASP A 74 0.24 5.93 24.26
C ASP A 74 -0.85 6.86 23.71
N GLY A 75 -1.69 6.39 22.77
CA GLY A 75 -2.80 7.17 22.20
C GLY A 75 -2.37 8.20 21.15
N ILE A 76 -1.24 8.04 20.51
CA ILE A 76 -0.64 8.96 19.54
C ILE A 76 -0.75 8.36 18.13
N VAL A 77 -0.96 9.20 17.11
CA VAL A 77 -0.81 8.82 15.69
C VAL A 77 0.68 8.84 15.33
N GLU A 78 1.17 7.71 14.87
CA GLU A 78 2.45 7.55 14.20
C GLU A 78 2.24 6.82 12.88
N CYS A 79 2.64 7.42 11.77
CA CYS A 79 2.43 6.89 10.43
C CYS A 79 3.75 6.47 9.77
N ASP A 80 3.61 5.51 8.87
CA ASP A 80 4.66 5.04 7.97
C ASP A 80 4.20 5.29 6.54
N ALA A 81 5.07 5.74 5.64
CA ALA A 81 4.74 5.88 4.22
C ALA A 81 5.96 5.72 3.33
N ALA A 82 5.76 5.24 2.11
CA ALA A 82 6.79 5.17 1.09
C ALA A 82 6.24 5.37 -0.32
N VAL A 83 7.12 5.83 -1.20
CA VAL A 83 6.87 5.94 -2.64
C VAL A 83 8.10 5.49 -3.42
N MET A 84 7.89 4.87 -4.58
CA MET A 84 8.95 4.38 -5.46
C MET A 84 8.67 4.72 -6.92
N ASP A 85 9.69 5.20 -7.61
CA ASP A 85 9.70 5.44 -9.04
C ASP A 85 10.19 4.19 -9.78
N GLY A 86 9.38 3.68 -10.70
CA GLY A 86 9.72 2.45 -11.43
C GLY A 86 10.78 2.62 -12.51
N LEU A 87 11.01 3.85 -13.01
CA LEU A 87 12.02 4.11 -14.04
C LEU A 87 13.42 4.24 -13.46
N SER A 88 13.57 5.04 -12.41
CA SER A 88 14.87 5.29 -11.77
C SER A 88 15.20 4.31 -10.65
N GLY A 89 14.18 3.65 -10.08
CA GLY A 89 14.31 2.86 -8.85
C GLY A 89 14.45 3.71 -7.59
N ASP A 90 14.29 5.05 -7.68
CA ASP A 90 14.37 5.92 -6.53
C ASP A 90 13.22 5.66 -5.56
N PHE A 91 13.56 5.71 -4.29
CA PHE A 91 12.68 5.41 -3.17
C PHE A 91 12.76 6.53 -2.12
N GLY A 92 11.63 6.86 -1.55
CA GLY A 92 11.57 7.75 -0.41
C GLY A 92 10.58 7.23 0.62
N SER A 93 10.96 7.22 1.89
CA SER A 93 10.07 6.78 2.96
C SER A 93 10.21 7.57 4.25
N VAL A 94 9.15 7.47 5.05
CA VAL A 94 9.10 7.99 6.42
C VAL A 94 8.49 6.95 7.34
N GLY A 95 8.94 6.93 8.61
CA GLY A 95 8.43 6.00 9.60
C GLY A 95 8.27 6.61 10.98
N ALA A 96 7.37 6.06 11.77
CA ALA A 96 7.01 6.55 13.11
C ALA A 96 6.78 8.07 13.13
N LEU A 97 6.11 8.59 12.09
CA LEU A 97 5.94 10.01 11.83
C LEU A 97 4.67 10.54 12.50
N SER A 98 4.82 11.54 13.36
CA SER A 98 3.70 12.26 13.97
C SER A 98 3.74 13.75 13.62
N GLY A 99 2.55 14.40 13.58
CA GLY A 99 2.45 15.86 13.38
C GLY A 99 2.68 16.32 11.93
N VAL A 100 2.60 15.43 10.94
CA VAL A 100 2.58 15.79 9.51
C VAL A 100 1.28 15.29 8.91
N LYS A 101 0.54 16.20 8.27
CA LYS A 101 -0.83 15.92 7.80
C LYS A 101 -0.88 14.73 6.84
N ASN A 102 -0.03 14.74 5.81
CA ASN A 102 0.02 13.69 4.79
C ASN A 102 1.42 13.07 4.74
N PRO A 103 1.66 11.95 5.41
CA PRO A 103 2.93 11.22 5.42
C PRO A 103 3.50 10.93 4.02
N ILE A 104 2.65 10.60 3.05
CA ILE A 104 3.06 10.31 1.68
C ILE A 104 3.72 11.51 0.98
N GLN A 105 3.27 12.73 1.26
CA GLN A 105 3.90 13.94 0.70
C GLN A 105 5.33 14.09 1.21
N LEU A 106 5.57 13.74 2.48
CA LEU A 106 6.92 13.77 3.04
C LEU A 106 7.79 12.64 2.46
N ALA A 107 7.25 11.43 2.28
CA ALA A 107 7.96 10.35 1.60
C ALA A 107 8.37 10.75 0.16
N SER A 108 7.47 11.39 -0.59
CA SER A 108 7.76 11.94 -1.91
C SER A 108 8.81 13.06 -1.88
N ALA A 109 8.80 13.90 -0.83
CA ALA A 109 9.82 14.95 -0.68
C ALA A 109 11.20 14.34 -0.37
N VAL A 110 11.27 13.26 0.42
CA VAL A 110 12.51 12.50 0.66
C VAL A 110 13.02 11.93 -0.66
N LEU A 111 12.17 11.30 -1.48
CA LEU A 111 12.54 10.81 -2.81
C LEU A 111 13.06 11.93 -3.70
N ARG A 112 12.36 13.06 -3.82
CA ARG A 112 12.83 14.21 -4.61
C ARG A 112 14.15 14.77 -4.10
N HIS A 113 14.31 14.85 -2.77
CA HIS A 113 15.55 15.29 -2.14
C HIS A 113 16.73 14.35 -2.44
N SER A 114 16.50 13.04 -2.51
CA SER A 114 17.56 12.07 -2.81
C SER A 114 18.16 12.25 -4.21
N ARG A 115 17.40 12.80 -5.15
CA ARG A 115 17.84 13.09 -6.53
C ARG A 115 18.70 14.36 -6.66
N ALA A 116 18.60 15.25 -5.69
CA ALA A 116 19.34 16.51 -5.76
C ALA A 116 20.82 16.28 -5.36
N PRO A 117 21.79 16.87 -6.08
CA PRO A 117 23.20 16.78 -5.67
C PRO A 117 23.41 17.48 -4.31
N ASP A 118 24.30 16.92 -3.50
CA ASP A 118 24.72 17.56 -2.25
C ASP A 118 26.02 18.35 -2.47
N SER A 119 26.08 19.57 -1.95
CA SER A 119 27.24 20.47 -2.12
C SER A 119 28.55 19.92 -1.52
N LEU A 120 28.44 19.00 -0.54
CA LEU A 120 29.58 18.33 0.09
C LEU A 120 29.77 16.89 -0.38
N GLY A 121 28.97 16.42 -1.36
CA GLY A 121 29.02 15.04 -1.84
C GLY A 121 28.48 14.00 -0.84
N ARG A 122 27.67 14.40 0.14
CA ARG A 122 27.05 13.48 1.09
C ARG A 122 25.99 12.61 0.42
N ILE A 123 25.88 11.37 0.83
CA ILE A 123 24.77 10.50 0.41
C ILE A 123 23.47 10.99 1.02
N ARG A 124 22.47 11.23 0.19
CA ARG A 124 21.14 11.65 0.61
C ARG A 124 20.35 10.50 1.23
N PRO A 125 19.50 10.76 2.25
CA PRO A 125 18.70 9.71 2.87
C PRO A 125 17.61 9.20 1.93
N MET A 126 17.34 7.90 2.00
CA MET A 126 16.16 7.27 1.42
C MET A 126 15.00 7.18 2.42
N THR A 127 15.32 7.20 3.71
CA THR A 127 14.34 7.04 4.81
C THR A 127 14.65 8.03 5.92
N LEU A 128 13.63 8.71 6.40
CA LEU A 128 13.68 9.55 7.59
C LEU A 128 12.60 9.10 8.59
N VAL A 129 12.88 9.21 9.90
CA VAL A 129 11.96 8.71 10.93
C VAL A 129 11.72 9.72 12.05
N ALA A 130 10.56 9.61 12.70
CA ALA A 130 10.20 10.32 13.92
C ALA A 130 10.49 11.84 13.86
N SER A 131 11.15 12.39 14.90
CA SER A 131 11.45 13.83 15.00
C SER A 131 12.35 14.34 13.88
N GLY A 132 13.25 13.50 13.35
CA GLY A 132 14.09 13.85 12.20
C GLY A 132 13.27 14.04 10.93
N ALA A 133 12.30 13.17 10.68
CA ALA A 133 11.36 13.31 9.57
C ALA A 133 10.48 14.55 9.72
N HIS A 134 9.98 14.83 10.92
CA HIS A 134 9.19 16.03 11.22
C HIS A 134 9.99 17.33 10.98
N ALA A 135 11.25 17.40 11.44
CA ALA A 135 12.13 18.54 11.19
C ALA A 135 12.38 18.75 9.69
N PHE A 136 12.56 17.65 8.94
CA PHE A 136 12.72 17.71 7.49
C PHE A 136 11.43 18.22 6.82
N ALA A 137 10.23 17.77 7.24
CA ALA A 137 8.95 18.26 6.74
C ALA A 137 8.87 19.79 6.85
N SER A 138 9.19 20.34 8.03
CA SER A 138 9.20 21.80 8.25
C SER A 138 10.19 22.51 7.32
N SER A 139 11.38 21.94 7.08
CA SER A 139 12.38 22.52 6.17
C SER A 139 11.96 22.52 4.70
N GLN A 140 11.08 21.58 4.32
CA GLN A 140 10.54 21.46 2.95
C GLN A 140 9.20 22.18 2.75
N GLY A 141 8.69 22.89 3.76
CA GLY A 141 7.40 23.57 3.70
C GLY A 141 6.19 22.63 3.61
N ILE A 142 6.35 21.36 4.03
CA ILE A 142 5.25 20.41 4.10
C ILE A 142 4.38 20.72 5.32
N GLN A 143 3.07 20.62 5.15
CA GLN A 143 2.10 20.96 6.18
C GLN A 143 2.28 20.11 7.44
N THR A 144 2.74 20.75 8.51
CA THR A 144 2.75 20.20 9.86
C THR A 144 1.50 20.61 10.62
N ILE A 145 1.02 19.76 11.52
CA ILE A 145 -0.16 19.99 12.35
C ILE A 145 0.14 19.53 13.78
N ILE A 146 -0.68 19.98 14.73
CA ILE A 146 -0.58 19.50 16.11
C ILE A 146 -0.92 18.00 16.11
N PRO A 147 -0.10 17.13 16.73
CA PRO A 147 -0.32 15.68 16.70
C PRO A 147 -1.73 15.23 17.09
N ASN A 148 -2.36 15.89 18.05
CA ASN A 148 -3.72 15.58 18.48
C ASN A 148 -4.78 15.88 17.40
N GLU A 149 -4.52 16.75 16.45
CA GLU A 149 -5.43 17.03 15.33
C GLU A 149 -5.44 15.91 14.29
N MET A 150 -4.47 15.00 14.33
CA MET A 150 -4.46 13.78 13.51
C MET A 150 -5.33 12.66 14.09
N VAL A 151 -5.83 12.80 15.30
CA VAL A 151 -6.55 11.74 16.00
C VAL A 151 -8.04 11.84 15.69
N SER A 152 -8.57 10.91 14.91
CA SER A 152 -9.99 10.89 14.59
C SER A 152 -10.86 10.40 15.76
N PRO A 153 -12.13 10.85 15.87
CA PRO A 153 -13.03 10.36 16.90
C PRO A 153 -13.25 8.85 16.84
N ARG A 154 -13.18 8.25 15.65
CA ARG A 154 -13.25 6.79 15.47
C ARG A 154 -12.02 6.10 16.09
N ALA A 155 -10.83 6.59 15.79
CA ALA A 155 -9.58 6.02 16.33
C ALA A 155 -9.53 6.08 17.87
N ILE A 156 -10.00 7.17 18.50
CA ILE A 156 -10.10 7.28 19.96
C ILE A 156 -11.02 6.20 20.53
N ARG A 157 -12.22 6.00 19.95
CA ARG A 157 -13.16 4.98 20.47
C ARG A 157 -12.57 3.58 20.37
N GLU A 158 -11.95 3.23 19.27
CA GLU A 158 -11.31 1.93 19.09
C GLU A 158 -10.13 1.77 20.05
N TRP A 159 -9.29 2.79 20.19
CA TRP A 159 -8.18 2.77 21.14
C TRP A 159 -8.65 2.56 22.59
N GLN A 160 -9.64 3.32 23.05
CA GLN A 160 -10.19 3.19 24.42
C GLN A 160 -10.73 1.79 24.68
N LYS A 161 -11.47 1.23 23.72
CA LYS A 161 -12.02 -0.13 23.77
C LYS A 161 -10.93 -1.17 23.95
N TRP A 162 -9.90 -1.12 23.13
CA TRP A 162 -8.83 -2.12 23.14
C TRP A 162 -7.80 -1.89 24.24
N LYS A 163 -7.53 -0.64 24.57
CA LYS A 163 -6.65 -0.29 25.71
C LYS A 163 -7.24 -0.79 27.03
N SER A 164 -8.55 -0.62 27.24
CA SER A 164 -9.23 -1.17 28.43
C SER A 164 -9.12 -2.70 28.52
N ARG A 165 -9.21 -3.41 27.37
CA ARG A 165 -9.01 -4.87 27.35
C ARG A 165 -7.57 -5.29 27.64
N LEU A 166 -6.60 -4.54 27.12
CA LEU A 166 -5.18 -4.78 27.39
C LEU A 166 -4.85 -4.57 28.87
N ASP A 167 -5.39 -3.51 29.48
CA ASP A 167 -5.12 -3.17 30.88
C ASP A 167 -5.87 -4.08 31.89
N HIS A 168 -6.99 -4.68 31.46
CA HIS A 168 -7.83 -5.52 32.32
C HIS A 168 -8.19 -6.86 31.66
N PRO A 169 -7.22 -7.71 31.30
CA PRO A 169 -7.47 -8.92 30.52
C PRO A 169 -8.41 -9.92 31.18
N ALA A 170 -8.45 -9.95 32.53
CA ALA A 170 -9.34 -10.86 33.29
C ALA A 170 -10.85 -10.55 33.11
N ASN A 171 -11.20 -9.38 32.59
CA ASN A 171 -12.60 -8.97 32.39
C ASN A 171 -13.15 -9.39 31.01
N TYR A 172 -12.35 -10.07 30.18
CA TYR A 172 -12.71 -10.42 28.82
C TYR A 172 -12.33 -11.86 28.51
N ASP A 173 -13.23 -12.59 27.83
CA ASP A 173 -12.93 -13.93 27.35
C ASP A 173 -11.84 -13.90 26.28
N GLN A 174 -10.88 -14.85 26.37
CA GLN A 174 -9.73 -14.92 25.44
C GLN A 174 -10.12 -15.23 23.98
N GLU A 175 -11.36 -15.68 23.73
CA GLU A 175 -11.81 -16.09 22.40
C GLU A 175 -12.13 -14.95 21.43
N SER A 176 -12.06 -13.68 21.87
CA SER A 176 -12.53 -12.59 21.05
C SER A 176 -11.50 -11.51 20.77
N LEU A 177 -10.34 -11.85 20.20
CA LEU A 177 -9.63 -10.90 19.37
C LEU A 177 -10.36 -10.87 18.01
N PRO A 178 -11.20 -9.85 17.74
CA PRO A 178 -11.87 -9.79 16.44
C PRO A 178 -10.80 -9.64 15.36
N GLN A 179 -10.92 -10.44 14.32
CA GLN A 179 -10.19 -10.25 13.08
C GLN A 179 -10.42 -8.84 12.50
N ASP A 180 -11.50 -8.16 12.91
CA ASP A 180 -11.84 -6.77 12.55
C ASP A 180 -10.86 -5.71 13.08
N ALA A 181 -9.99 -6.04 14.02
CA ALA A 181 -8.89 -5.17 14.47
C ALA A 181 -7.67 -5.24 13.55
N MET A 182 -7.72 -6.05 12.50
CA MET A 182 -6.67 -6.23 11.51
C MET A 182 -6.79 -5.17 10.41
N GLN A 183 -5.97 -4.38 10.38
CA GLN A 183 -5.18 -3.36 9.72
C GLN A 183 -5.44 -3.20 8.22
N ASP A 184 -5.89 -2.01 7.87
CA ASP A 184 -6.10 -1.60 6.50
C ASP A 184 -5.08 -0.52 6.10
N THR A 185 -3.84 -0.91 5.75
CA THR A 185 -2.87 -0.07 5.06
C THR A 185 -3.44 0.43 3.74
N VAL A 186 -3.23 1.69 3.38
CA VAL A 186 -3.65 2.22 2.07
C VAL A 186 -2.48 2.26 1.10
N GLY A 187 -2.77 2.22 -0.20
CA GLY A 187 -1.74 2.39 -1.20
C GLY A 187 -2.29 2.62 -2.59
N ALA A 188 -1.36 2.94 -3.49
CA ALA A 188 -1.67 3.23 -4.89
C ALA A 188 -0.57 2.77 -5.83
N VAL A 189 -0.97 2.44 -7.05
CA VAL A 189 -0.10 2.18 -8.20
C VAL A 189 -0.59 2.99 -9.38
N ALA A 190 0.32 3.59 -10.14
CA ALA A 190 -0.04 4.38 -11.30
C ALA A 190 0.88 4.11 -12.50
N TRP A 191 0.30 4.35 -13.69
CA TRP A 191 1.00 4.39 -14.98
C TRP A 191 0.65 5.70 -15.65
N ASP A 192 1.65 6.54 -15.94
CA ASP A 192 1.46 7.86 -16.53
C ASP A 192 1.40 7.87 -18.06
N ASN A 193 1.14 9.04 -18.63
CA ASN A 193 1.03 9.25 -20.08
C ASN A 193 2.36 9.07 -20.84
N GLU A 194 3.51 9.05 -20.16
CA GLU A 194 4.82 8.76 -20.73
C GLU A 194 5.20 7.27 -20.62
N GLY A 195 4.34 6.48 -19.98
CA GLY A 195 4.58 5.06 -19.74
C GLY A 195 5.44 4.79 -18.52
N ASN A 196 5.60 5.72 -17.58
CA ASN A 196 6.29 5.46 -16.32
C ASN A 196 5.35 4.83 -15.29
N LEU A 197 5.92 4.01 -14.40
CA LEU A 197 5.22 3.36 -13.30
C LEU A 197 5.68 3.94 -11.96
N ALA A 198 4.76 4.04 -11.02
CA ALA A 198 5.07 4.35 -9.62
C ALA A 198 4.18 3.55 -8.68
N ALA A 199 4.68 3.30 -7.48
CA ALA A 199 3.95 2.70 -6.37
C ALA A 199 4.12 3.50 -5.10
N GLY A 200 3.12 3.46 -4.23
CA GLY A 200 3.22 4.06 -2.90
C GLY A 200 2.32 3.34 -1.91
N VAL A 201 2.61 3.55 -0.64
CA VAL A 201 1.92 2.94 0.50
C VAL A 201 1.93 3.90 1.67
N SER A 202 0.88 3.88 2.50
CA SER A 202 0.80 4.63 3.75
C SER A 202 0.01 3.85 4.80
N SER A 203 0.45 3.87 6.05
CA SER A 203 -0.14 3.08 7.13
C SER A 203 -0.03 3.77 8.48
N GLY A 204 -1.09 3.68 9.29
CA GLY A 204 -1.07 3.93 10.72
C GLY A 204 -0.51 2.75 11.54
N GLY A 205 -0.25 1.62 10.89
CA GLY A 205 0.27 0.40 11.53
C GLY A 205 -0.74 -0.30 12.44
N LEU A 206 -0.22 -1.09 13.37
CA LEU A 206 -1.00 -1.88 14.33
C LEU A 206 -1.72 -1.01 15.36
N LEU A 207 -2.94 -1.37 15.72
CA LEU A 207 -3.61 -0.79 16.88
C LEU A 207 -2.83 -1.15 18.16
N LEU A 208 -2.65 -0.18 19.06
CA LEU A 208 -1.86 -0.31 20.30
C LEU A 208 -0.37 -0.70 20.06
N LYS A 209 0.18 -0.40 18.89
CA LYS A 209 1.61 -0.60 18.64
C LYS A 209 2.46 0.21 19.65
N TYR A 210 3.65 -0.26 19.94
CA TYR A 210 4.63 0.54 20.69
C TYR A 210 5.00 1.80 19.89
N SER A 211 5.14 2.93 20.59
CA SER A 211 5.65 4.15 19.99
C SER A 211 7.03 3.90 19.39
N GLY A 212 7.24 4.35 18.17
CA GLY A 212 8.45 4.08 17.38
C GLY A 212 8.45 2.76 16.60
N ARG A 213 7.38 1.93 16.70
CA ARG A 213 7.29 0.72 15.85
C ARG A 213 7.07 1.10 14.40
N ILE A 214 7.87 0.56 13.51
CA ILE A 214 7.79 0.73 12.05
C ILE A 214 7.18 -0.53 11.41
N GLY A 215 6.18 -0.32 10.55
CA GLY A 215 5.57 -1.35 9.70
C GLY A 215 6.19 -1.43 8.31
N GLU A 216 5.59 -2.25 7.45
CA GLU A 216 6.03 -2.49 6.07
C GLU A 216 6.05 -1.23 5.21
N ALA A 217 5.18 -0.27 5.50
CA ALA A 217 5.01 0.94 4.70
C ALA A 217 6.23 1.87 4.71
N ALA A 218 7.14 1.76 5.70
CA ALA A 218 8.39 2.53 5.71
C ALA A 218 9.61 1.75 5.19
N VAL A 219 9.49 0.43 5.01
CA VAL A 219 10.65 -0.45 4.76
C VAL A 219 10.84 -0.71 3.27
N TYR A 220 12.05 -0.41 2.77
CA TYR A 220 12.43 -0.66 1.39
C TYR A 220 12.23 -2.13 0.98
N GLY A 221 11.45 -2.33 -0.09
CA GLY A 221 11.17 -3.66 -0.61
C GLY A 221 10.05 -4.43 0.13
N ALA A 222 9.43 -3.84 1.15
CA ALA A 222 8.35 -4.47 1.91
C ALA A 222 6.97 -3.98 1.50
N GLY A 223 6.66 -2.69 1.69
CA GLY A 223 5.31 -2.15 1.52
C GLY A 223 4.95 -1.76 0.09
N CYS A 224 5.92 -1.32 -0.72
CA CYS A 224 5.70 -1.04 -2.14
C CYS A 224 6.95 -1.32 -2.97
N TRP A 225 6.73 -1.52 -4.28
CA TRP A 225 7.80 -1.71 -5.25
C TRP A 225 7.35 -1.24 -6.64
N ALA A 226 8.23 -0.58 -7.37
CA ALA A 226 8.02 -0.24 -8.76
C ALA A 226 9.32 -0.45 -9.54
N GLN A 227 9.21 -1.05 -10.71
CA GLN A 227 10.34 -1.24 -11.63
C GLN A 227 9.87 -1.35 -13.07
N GLN A 228 10.70 -0.91 -13.99
CA GLN A 228 10.43 -1.06 -15.42
C GLN A 228 11.72 -1.12 -16.23
N SER A 229 11.65 -1.73 -17.42
CA SER A 229 12.76 -1.72 -18.39
C SER A 229 12.97 -0.31 -18.96
N LEU A 230 14.20 0.01 -19.37
CA LEU A 230 14.51 1.27 -20.05
C LEU A 230 13.72 1.44 -21.36
N SER A 231 13.40 0.33 -22.03
CA SER A 231 12.52 0.32 -23.20
C SER A 231 11.04 0.63 -22.89
N LYS A 232 10.67 0.67 -21.59
CA LYS A 232 9.31 0.82 -21.08
C LYS A 232 8.31 -0.25 -21.55
N ARG A 233 8.80 -1.36 -22.13
CA ARG A 233 7.95 -2.46 -22.60
C ARG A 233 7.46 -3.35 -21.46
N TYR A 234 8.32 -3.57 -20.46
CA TYR A 234 8.02 -4.38 -19.28
C TYR A 234 8.09 -3.53 -18.02
N GLY A 235 7.30 -3.86 -17.06
CA GLY A 235 7.35 -3.21 -15.77
C GLY A 235 6.20 -3.65 -14.87
N MET A 236 6.39 -3.37 -13.57
CA MET A 236 5.38 -3.58 -12.57
C MET A 236 5.44 -2.50 -11.49
N ALA A 237 4.30 -2.27 -10.86
CA ALA A 237 4.17 -1.46 -9.65
C ALA A 237 3.23 -2.18 -8.69
N CYS A 238 3.64 -2.36 -7.43
CA CYS A 238 2.77 -2.99 -6.43
C CYS A 238 2.75 -2.24 -5.11
N SER A 239 1.64 -2.36 -4.41
CA SER A 239 1.45 -1.88 -3.05
C SER A 239 0.88 -3.02 -2.20
N ILE A 240 1.43 -3.20 -1.00
CA ILE A 240 1.17 -4.32 -0.11
C ILE A 240 0.44 -3.83 1.13
N SER A 241 -0.49 -4.64 1.64
CA SER A 241 -1.22 -4.45 2.89
C SER A 241 -1.29 -5.76 3.66
N GLY A 242 -1.33 -5.71 5.00
CA GLY A 242 -1.45 -6.88 5.86
C GLY A 242 -0.62 -6.80 7.13
N ALA A 243 -0.19 -7.93 7.68
CA ALA A 243 0.65 -7.96 8.88
C ALA A 243 2.08 -7.48 8.56
N GLY A 244 2.44 -6.29 9.04
CA GLY A 244 3.69 -5.63 8.70
C GLY A 244 4.92 -6.48 8.95
N GLU A 245 5.00 -7.15 10.09
CA GLU A 245 6.10 -8.03 10.46
C GLU A 245 6.24 -9.25 9.53
N HIS A 246 5.12 -9.79 9.02
CA HIS A 246 5.12 -10.88 8.05
C HIS A 246 5.66 -10.41 6.70
N ILE A 247 5.20 -9.23 6.26
CA ILE A 247 5.59 -8.61 4.98
C ILE A 247 7.06 -8.19 5.00
N ILE A 248 7.54 -7.58 6.09
CA ILE A 248 8.95 -7.18 6.25
C ILE A 248 9.87 -8.40 6.22
N ARG A 249 9.52 -9.48 6.94
CA ARG A 249 10.35 -10.70 6.98
C ARG A 249 10.53 -11.34 5.61
N SER A 250 9.53 -11.27 4.77
CA SER A 250 9.62 -11.81 3.40
C SER A 250 10.22 -10.83 2.41
N GLY A 251 10.16 -9.51 2.66
CA GLY A 251 10.48 -8.51 1.64
C GLY A 251 9.51 -8.58 0.45
N LEU A 252 8.22 -8.79 0.71
CA LEU A 252 7.23 -9.28 -0.23
C LEU A 252 7.13 -8.45 -1.52
N ALA A 253 7.16 -7.12 -1.43
CA ALA A 253 7.05 -6.26 -2.60
C ALA A 253 8.27 -6.42 -3.54
N ARG A 254 9.48 -6.51 -2.99
CA ARG A 254 10.71 -6.71 -3.77
C ARG A 254 10.77 -8.10 -4.37
N ILE A 255 10.41 -9.15 -3.63
CA ILE A 255 10.38 -10.52 -4.15
C ILE A 255 9.41 -10.65 -5.31
N LEU A 256 8.24 -9.98 -5.27
CA LEU A 256 7.34 -9.91 -6.41
C LEU A 256 8.00 -9.23 -7.61
N GLY A 257 8.70 -8.12 -7.39
CA GLY A 257 9.48 -7.45 -8.43
C GLY A 257 10.52 -8.36 -9.07
N GLU A 258 11.33 -9.06 -8.26
CA GLU A 258 12.35 -10.00 -8.72
C GLU A 258 11.74 -11.19 -9.50
N ALA A 259 10.61 -11.74 -9.03
CA ALA A 259 9.92 -12.85 -9.67
C ALA A 259 9.25 -12.48 -11.00
N LEU A 260 8.88 -11.20 -11.16
CA LEU A 260 8.24 -10.66 -12.36
C LEU A 260 9.24 -10.01 -13.34
N GLN A 261 10.54 -10.04 -13.04
CA GLN A 261 11.56 -9.66 -14.02
C GLN A 261 11.50 -10.65 -15.17
N SER A 262 11.09 -10.15 -16.35
CA SER A 262 11.18 -10.96 -17.56
C SER A 262 12.66 -11.16 -17.91
N PRO A 263 13.13 -12.40 -18.10
CA PRO A 263 14.41 -12.58 -18.76
C PRO A 263 14.27 -12.07 -20.19
N GLU A 264 14.95 -10.97 -20.54
CA GLU A 264 15.00 -10.45 -21.92
C GLU A 264 15.50 -11.52 -22.91
N SER A 265 16.03 -12.64 -22.41
CA SER A 265 16.68 -13.70 -23.17
C SER A 265 15.75 -14.80 -23.70
N ASP A 266 14.56 -15.05 -23.14
CA ASP A 266 13.80 -16.27 -23.47
C ASP A 266 12.49 -16.05 -24.23
N GLY A 267 12.05 -14.79 -24.45
CA GLY A 267 10.83 -14.50 -25.25
C GLY A 267 9.53 -15.11 -24.72
N GLY A 268 9.57 -15.73 -23.53
CA GLY A 268 8.42 -16.36 -22.89
C GLY A 268 7.52 -15.33 -22.20
N GLU A 269 6.21 -15.48 -22.36
CA GLU A 269 5.21 -14.70 -21.63
C GLU A 269 5.18 -15.18 -20.17
N VAL A 270 5.33 -14.22 -19.21
CA VAL A 270 5.29 -14.53 -17.78
C VAL A 270 3.85 -14.75 -17.34
N ASP A 271 3.51 -15.93 -16.83
CA ASP A 271 2.20 -16.18 -16.21
C ASP A 271 2.14 -15.52 -14.81
N ILE A 272 1.60 -14.30 -14.77
CA ILE A 272 1.48 -13.49 -13.54
C ILE A 272 0.68 -14.24 -12.46
N HIS A 273 -0.36 -14.99 -12.84
CA HIS A 273 -1.14 -15.77 -11.88
C HIS A 273 -0.29 -16.82 -11.18
N GLN A 274 0.52 -17.57 -11.93
CA GLN A 274 1.43 -18.58 -11.38
C GLN A 274 2.53 -17.96 -10.52
N VAL A 275 3.10 -16.82 -10.94
CA VAL A 275 4.10 -16.10 -10.15
C VAL A 275 3.51 -15.64 -8.81
N LEU A 276 2.32 -15.02 -8.81
CA LEU A 276 1.63 -14.62 -7.58
C LEU A 276 1.38 -15.82 -6.67
N LEU A 277 0.88 -16.93 -7.22
CA LEU A 277 0.62 -18.17 -6.46
C LEU A 277 1.91 -18.71 -5.83
N GLN A 278 3.00 -18.79 -6.57
CA GLN A 278 4.29 -19.28 -6.08
C GLN A 278 4.88 -18.39 -4.99
N VAL A 279 4.89 -17.06 -5.21
CA VAL A 279 5.43 -16.11 -4.25
C VAL A 279 4.65 -16.15 -2.94
N PHE A 280 3.31 -16.08 -3.00
CA PHE A 280 2.49 -16.13 -1.79
C PHE A 280 2.60 -17.46 -1.04
N ASN A 281 2.67 -18.59 -1.72
CA ASN A 281 2.80 -19.88 -1.06
C ASN A 281 4.23 -20.13 -0.57
N GLN A 282 5.24 -20.06 -1.46
CA GLN A 282 6.59 -20.54 -1.19
C GLN A 282 7.49 -19.49 -0.52
N LYS A 283 7.28 -18.19 -0.79
CA LYS A 283 8.15 -17.12 -0.28
C LYS A 283 7.54 -16.34 0.89
N PHE A 284 6.19 -16.38 1.02
CA PHE A 284 5.49 -15.69 2.09
C PHE A 284 4.90 -16.68 3.12
N SER A 285 3.93 -17.52 2.75
CA SER A 285 3.17 -18.34 3.72
C SER A 285 3.99 -19.47 4.32
N GLU A 286 4.70 -20.25 3.49
CA GLU A 286 5.45 -21.42 3.95
C GLU A 286 6.55 -21.10 4.97
N PRO A 287 7.43 -20.08 4.76
CA PRO A 287 8.43 -19.70 5.77
C PRO A 287 7.83 -19.18 7.07
N LEU A 288 6.66 -18.54 7.02
CA LEU A 288 5.96 -18.05 8.20
C LEU A 288 5.31 -19.19 8.98
N HIS A 289 4.68 -20.17 8.29
CA HIS A 289 4.17 -21.39 8.92
C HIS A 289 5.26 -22.21 9.62
N GLN A 290 6.45 -22.32 9.01
CA GLN A 290 7.61 -22.97 9.64
C GLN A 290 8.07 -22.26 10.93
N ARG A 291 7.73 -20.98 11.11
CA ARG A 291 7.95 -20.21 12.34
C ARG A 291 6.81 -20.33 13.36
N GLY A 292 5.74 -21.03 13.03
CA GLY A 292 4.55 -21.17 13.88
C GLY A 292 3.48 -20.10 13.67
N GLU A 293 3.61 -19.23 12.65
CA GLU A 293 2.55 -18.28 12.31
C GLU A 293 1.40 -19.00 11.64
N LEU A 294 0.25 -19.07 12.30
CA LEU A 294 -0.89 -19.85 11.83
C LEU A 294 -1.60 -19.21 10.64
N MET A 295 -1.64 -17.87 10.59
CA MET A 295 -2.39 -17.11 9.59
C MET A 295 -1.54 -15.97 9.01
N PRO A 296 -0.62 -16.26 8.07
CA PRO A 296 0.11 -15.21 7.37
C PRO A 296 -0.83 -14.31 6.58
N ASN A 297 -0.86 -13.03 6.91
CA ASN A 297 -1.78 -12.06 6.31
C ASN A 297 -1.03 -11.06 5.43
N ALA A 298 -1.35 -11.08 4.14
CA ALA A 298 -0.93 -10.09 3.17
C ALA A 298 -1.92 -10.00 2.00
N GLY A 299 -1.94 -8.84 1.36
CA GLY A 299 -2.58 -8.63 0.07
C GLY A 299 -1.76 -7.68 -0.78
N VAL A 300 -1.84 -7.84 -2.08
CA VAL A 300 -1.15 -7.01 -3.08
C VAL A 300 -2.13 -6.44 -4.10
N LEU A 301 -1.98 -5.17 -4.37
CA LEU A 301 -2.47 -4.50 -5.57
C LEU A 301 -1.28 -4.37 -6.53
N LEU A 302 -1.37 -4.98 -7.71
CA LEU A 302 -0.27 -5.07 -8.67
C LEU A 302 -0.73 -4.59 -10.04
N LEU A 303 -0.04 -3.61 -10.60
CA LEU A 303 -0.19 -3.13 -11.97
C LEU A 303 1.01 -3.61 -12.78
N THR A 304 0.75 -4.34 -13.86
CA THR A 304 1.78 -4.86 -14.78
C THR A 304 1.65 -4.23 -16.15
N LYS A 305 2.77 -4.13 -16.85
CA LYS A 305 2.86 -3.94 -18.29
C LYS A 305 2.99 -5.30 -18.93
N GLU A 306 1.98 -5.69 -19.69
CA GLU A 306 1.97 -6.93 -20.44
C GLU A 306 2.04 -6.64 -21.94
N ARG A 307 2.49 -7.61 -22.72
CA ARG A 307 2.55 -7.49 -24.17
C ARG A 307 1.16 -7.69 -24.77
N GLY A 308 0.68 -6.71 -25.53
CA GLY A 308 -0.55 -6.81 -26.31
C GLY A 308 -0.34 -7.51 -27.65
N GLU A 309 -1.45 -7.73 -28.39
CA GLU A 309 -1.44 -8.40 -29.70
C GLU A 309 -0.59 -7.66 -30.75
N ASP A 310 -0.54 -6.32 -30.71
CA ASP A 310 0.21 -5.46 -31.61
C ASP A 310 1.60 -5.07 -31.06
N ASP A 311 2.20 -5.86 -30.17
CA ASP A 311 3.47 -5.59 -29.48
C ASP A 311 3.45 -4.29 -28.64
N GLU A 312 2.29 -3.71 -28.38
CA GLU A 312 2.14 -2.56 -27.48
C GLU A 312 2.06 -3.00 -26.01
N ALA A 313 2.51 -2.11 -25.09
CA ALA A 313 2.37 -2.36 -23.66
C ALA A 313 0.93 -2.12 -23.21
N VAL A 314 0.30 -3.13 -22.62
CA VAL A 314 -1.08 -3.10 -22.12
C VAL A 314 -1.07 -3.18 -20.60
N PRO A 315 -1.80 -2.28 -19.89
CA PRO A 315 -1.93 -2.37 -18.45
C PRO A 315 -2.82 -3.53 -18.03
N ARG A 316 -2.38 -4.30 -17.06
CA ARG A 316 -3.23 -5.27 -16.37
C ARG A 316 -3.13 -5.08 -14.87
N LEU A 317 -4.28 -5.09 -14.21
CA LEU A 317 -4.37 -4.93 -12.77
C LEU A 317 -4.69 -6.27 -12.12
N TRP A 318 -3.91 -6.64 -11.12
CA TRP A 318 -4.03 -7.87 -10.36
C TRP A 318 -4.24 -7.58 -8.87
N CYS A 319 -5.02 -8.42 -8.22
CA CYS A 319 -5.12 -8.46 -6.76
C CYS A 319 -4.89 -9.90 -6.30
N ALA A 320 -4.05 -10.05 -5.29
CA ALA A 320 -3.86 -11.32 -4.60
C ALA A 320 -3.82 -11.08 -3.09
N PHE A 321 -4.54 -11.90 -2.30
CA PHE A 321 -4.57 -11.74 -0.85
C PHE A 321 -4.89 -13.06 -0.12
N THR A 322 -4.38 -13.19 1.11
CA THR A 322 -4.62 -14.32 2.01
C THR A 322 -5.70 -14.02 3.06
N THR A 323 -6.08 -12.76 3.21
CA THR A 323 -7.08 -12.24 4.15
C THR A 323 -8.52 -12.54 3.69
N GLU A 324 -9.53 -12.15 4.45
CA GLU A 324 -10.94 -12.35 4.08
C GLU A 324 -11.37 -11.47 2.91
N SER A 325 -10.84 -10.25 2.85
CA SER A 325 -11.23 -9.29 1.84
C SER A 325 -10.12 -8.29 1.51
N MET A 326 -10.25 -7.62 0.37
CA MET A 326 -9.42 -6.49 -0.03
C MET A 326 -10.27 -5.43 -0.72
N ALA A 327 -10.17 -4.19 -0.24
CA ALA A 327 -10.87 -3.05 -0.83
C ALA A 327 -10.03 -2.42 -1.93
N VAL A 328 -10.56 -2.26 -3.15
CA VAL A 328 -9.85 -1.74 -4.31
C VAL A 328 -10.70 -0.79 -5.13
N ALA A 329 -10.05 0.21 -5.75
CA ALA A 329 -10.67 1.02 -6.80
C ALA A 329 -9.66 1.31 -7.89
N TYR A 330 -10.14 1.50 -9.12
CA TYR A 330 -9.30 1.84 -10.26
C TYR A 330 -10.06 2.64 -11.31
N ALA A 331 -9.31 3.45 -12.05
CA ALA A 331 -9.82 4.27 -13.14
C ALA A 331 -8.70 4.61 -14.13
N SER A 332 -9.07 5.23 -15.26
CA SER A 332 -8.11 5.78 -16.22
C SER A 332 -8.66 7.07 -16.82
N THR A 333 -7.81 7.87 -17.44
CA THR A 333 -8.26 9.08 -18.16
C THR A 333 -9.23 8.77 -19.30
N ARG A 334 -9.19 7.56 -19.88
CA ARG A 334 -10.19 7.09 -20.85
C ARG A 334 -11.51 6.69 -20.21
N LYS A 335 -11.48 6.19 -18.97
CA LYS A 335 -12.66 5.81 -18.16
C LYS A 335 -12.54 6.44 -16.78
N PRO A 336 -12.87 7.73 -16.66
CA PRO A 336 -12.61 8.51 -15.44
C PRO A 336 -13.57 8.18 -14.30
N SER A 337 -14.68 7.44 -14.57
CA SER A 337 -15.57 6.97 -13.50
C SER A 337 -14.93 5.75 -12.80
N PRO A 338 -14.50 5.88 -11.53
CA PRO A 338 -13.82 4.78 -10.86
C PRO A 338 -14.72 3.56 -10.64
N LYS A 339 -14.19 2.38 -10.94
CA LYS A 339 -14.76 1.10 -10.49
C LYS A 339 -14.24 0.82 -9.08
N VAL A 340 -15.14 0.47 -8.16
CA VAL A 340 -14.82 0.21 -6.75
C VAL A 340 -15.40 -1.13 -6.33
N SER A 341 -14.62 -1.95 -5.65
CA SER A 341 -15.04 -3.25 -5.15
C SER A 341 -14.37 -3.57 -3.81
N ILE A 342 -15.11 -4.28 -2.95
CA ILE A 342 -14.50 -5.06 -1.88
C ILE A 342 -14.49 -6.51 -2.38
N LEU A 343 -13.31 -6.96 -2.77
CA LEU A 343 -13.08 -8.33 -3.16
C LEU A 343 -13.15 -9.21 -1.92
N ARG A 344 -13.87 -10.32 -1.98
CA ARG A 344 -14.03 -11.25 -0.86
C ARG A 344 -13.57 -12.64 -1.27
N ARG A 345 -12.79 -13.27 -0.41
CA ARG A 345 -12.40 -14.66 -0.60
C ARG A 345 -13.66 -15.54 -0.41
N PRO A 346 -13.95 -16.48 -1.32
CA PRO A 346 -15.01 -17.45 -1.12
C PRO A 346 -14.81 -18.23 0.18
N ALA A 347 -15.88 -18.47 0.93
CA ALA A 347 -15.82 -19.31 2.11
C ALA A 347 -15.33 -20.72 1.72
N SER A 348 -14.36 -21.27 2.45
CA SER A 348 -13.91 -22.66 2.26
C SER A 348 -15.07 -23.61 2.58
N THR A 349 -15.44 -24.46 1.61
CA THR A 349 -16.54 -25.41 1.76
C THR A 349 -16.09 -26.77 2.32
N SER A 350 -14.79 -26.98 2.56
CA SER A 350 -14.27 -28.25 3.07
C SER A 350 -13.36 -28.09 4.29
N ALA A 351 -13.54 -28.93 5.27
CA ALA A 351 -12.69 -29.02 6.48
C ALA A 351 -11.21 -29.39 6.17
N VAL A 352 -10.95 -29.94 4.98
CA VAL A 352 -9.61 -30.34 4.52
C VAL A 352 -8.76 -29.09 4.13
N ASP A 353 -9.38 -27.98 3.77
CA ASP A 353 -8.69 -26.75 3.38
C ASP A 353 -8.46 -25.79 4.55
N ALA A 354 -8.97 -26.09 5.73
CA ALA A 354 -8.89 -25.22 6.91
C ALA A 354 -7.43 -25.00 7.44
N GLY A 355 -6.45 -25.76 6.94
CA GLY A 355 -5.04 -25.65 7.31
C GLY A 355 -4.12 -25.10 6.21
N LYS A 356 -4.64 -24.85 5.00
CA LYS A 356 -3.85 -24.26 3.90
C LYS A 356 -4.27 -22.81 3.68
N SER A 357 -3.38 -21.87 3.87
CA SER A 357 -3.57 -20.48 3.47
C SER A 357 -3.79 -20.43 1.95
N SER A 358 -5.05 -20.43 1.51
CA SER A 358 -5.36 -20.29 0.10
C SER A 358 -5.30 -18.82 -0.29
N VAL A 359 -4.46 -18.50 -1.27
CA VAL A 359 -4.39 -17.16 -1.86
C VAL A 359 -5.56 -16.98 -2.81
N TYR A 360 -6.32 -15.89 -2.66
CA TYR A 360 -7.26 -15.45 -3.67
C TYR A 360 -6.53 -14.57 -4.69
N ILE A 361 -6.62 -14.90 -5.97
CA ILE A 361 -5.95 -14.15 -7.05
C ILE A 361 -7.00 -13.81 -8.11
N THR A 362 -7.02 -12.57 -8.56
CA THR A 362 -7.91 -12.10 -9.63
C THR A 362 -7.29 -10.99 -10.46
N ALA A 363 -7.60 -10.97 -11.75
CA ALA A 363 -7.29 -9.87 -12.66
C ALA A 363 -8.50 -8.93 -12.76
N LEU A 364 -8.25 -7.63 -12.78
CA LEU A 364 -9.27 -6.59 -12.87
C LEU A 364 -9.15 -5.83 -14.21
N PRO A 365 -10.28 -5.53 -14.90
CA PRO A 365 -10.26 -4.98 -16.25
C PRO A 365 -10.03 -3.44 -16.24
N ILE A 366 -8.80 -2.99 -15.96
CA ILE A 366 -8.47 -1.54 -15.89
C ILE A 366 -8.53 -0.85 -17.27
N HIS A 367 -8.40 -1.58 -18.36
CA HIS A 367 -8.36 -1.06 -19.72
C HIS A 367 -9.68 -1.25 -20.51
N ARG A 368 -10.65 -2.00 -19.96
CA ARG A 368 -11.95 -2.31 -20.57
C ARG A 368 -13.09 -1.46 -20.05
#